data_368df35295a2a4a9842d4b0a5f2aeade
#
_entry.id   368df35295a2a4a9842d4b0a5f2aeade
#
_cell.length_a   1.000
_cell.length_b   1.000
_cell.length_c   1.000
_cell.angle_alpha   90.00
_cell.angle_beta   90.00
_cell.angle_gamma   90.00
#
_symmetry.space_group_name_H-M   'P 1'
#
loop_
_entity.id
_entity.type
_entity.pdbx_description
1 polymer ?
#
loop_
_entity_poly.entity_id
_entity_poly.type
_entity_poly.pdbx_seq_one_letter_code
_entity_poly.pdbx_strand_id
1 'polypeptide(L)'
;ETCGAIDKAFGMPARSLASSAHRTVVFLATAFTIAIFIFLVDKNLFSQSEQFQESDFIMTFYVAGRLVSDGRAGDLYPDPSAKTFVNSRFDKAAHEFLPKLPQNSAGAYMYIPLVAGFFTPFSKLNPNVALLLWQAISVLALLWSCRRLGEFTGTKSSELFFLAFFFLPIFLTLWAGQLGLTFGLLPLCLGFSLLSNNRPLLGGLVWSLLLLKPQYFLAAAFVAIVLTLHRRYRTFIGMSLGVIGLLILNLLSFGPEVTLQWLQSHQVSDAMYSSGEQGIPSHLITGLPANLMILFPIGQRAAVKWPLYFGAAIFWLAGFYFTSRIAKFGSDPLSALAIALIVGVCLSAITLPHLLYYDLCVLIPAGALLLAKSQHKDLRQIAIYGWTFVSGFLVPMLAFANSKIIPLILELILTVLFLVLLRRLARKSAAEACDTANDY
;
A
#
# COMPACT_ATOMS: atom_id res chain seq x y z
N GLU A 1 -19.63 -19.23 16.20
CA GLU A 1 -19.64 -18.45 17.45
C GLU A 1 -19.03 -17.04 17.30
N THR A 2 -18.02 -16.83 16.45
CA THR A 2 -17.42 -15.51 16.18
C THR A 2 -18.34 -14.55 15.43
N CYS A 3 -19.22 -15.03 14.56
CA CYS A 3 -20.15 -14.19 13.78
C CYS A 3 -21.21 -13.53 14.68
N GLY A 4 -21.73 -14.24 15.70
CA GLY A 4 -22.73 -13.72 16.62
C GLY A 4 -22.20 -12.64 17.59
N ALA A 5 -20.89 -12.64 17.88
CA ALA A 5 -20.25 -11.61 18.70
C ALA A 5 -20.06 -10.29 17.92
N ILE A 6 -19.84 -10.40 16.60
CA ILE A 6 -19.69 -9.25 15.70
C ILE A 6 -21.04 -8.54 15.51
N ASP A 7 -22.13 -9.29 15.35
CA ASP A 7 -23.49 -8.72 15.24
C ASP A 7 -23.90 -7.93 16.48
N LYS A 8 -23.51 -8.39 17.69
CA LYS A 8 -23.75 -7.65 18.94
C LYS A 8 -22.86 -6.40 19.08
N ALA A 9 -21.58 -6.48 18.66
CA ALA A 9 -20.66 -5.36 18.76
C ALA A 9 -20.97 -4.22 17.77
N PHE A 10 -21.59 -4.53 16.62
CA PHE A 10 -21.87 -3.55 15.58
C PHE A 10 -23.36 -3.30 15.31
N GLY A 11 -24.27 -4.01 15.97
CA GLY A 11 -25.73 -3.84 15.84
C GLY A 11 -26.22 -4.03 14.40
N MET A 12 -25.55 -4.91 13.60
CA MET A 12 -25.85 -5.06 12.18
C MET A 12 -26.78 -6.25 11.94
N PRO A 13 -28.02 -6.04 11.51
CA PRO A 13 -28.71 -7.04 10.72
C PRO A 13 -28.00 -7.14 9.36
N ALA A 14 -27.71 -8.35 8.92
CA ALA A 14 -27.22 -8.63 7.58
C ALA A 14 -28.21 -8.07 6.53
N ARG A 15 -28.14 -6.76 6.23
CA ARG A 15 -28.95 -6.15 5.20
C ARG A 15 -28.31 -6.43 3.86
N SER A 16 -28.93 -7.37 3.12
CA SER A 16 -28.68 -7.46 1.68
C SER A 16 -28.88 -6.08 1.07
N LEU A 17 -27.87 -5.54 0.42
CA LEU A 17 -27.98 -4.36 -0.46
C LEU A 17 -28.80 -4.74 -1.72
N ALA A 18 -29.97 -5.34 -1.52
CA ALA A 18 -30.83 -5.88 -2.57
C ALA A 18 -31.71 -4.80 -3.17
N SER A 19 -31.10 -3.79 -3.81
CA SER A 19 -31.78 -2.94 -4.78
C SER A 19 -31.37 -3.34 -6.20
N SER A 20 -32.23 -3.07 -7.19
CA SER A 20 -31.89 -3.27 -8.61
C SER A 20 -30.60 -2.55 -9.00
N ALA A 21 -30.34 -1.38 -8.40
CA ALA A 21 -29.11 -0.61 -8.54
C ALA A 21 -27.87 -1.41 -8.11
N HIS A 22 -27.94 -2.16 -7.01
CA HIS A 22 -26.82 -3.00 -6.55
C HIS A 22 -26.48 -4.09 -7.58
N ARG A 23 -27.48 -4.80 -8.12
CA ARG A 23 -27.24 -5.83 -9.15
C ARG A 23 -26.62 -5.25 -10.40
N THR A 24 -27.05 -4.05 -10.82
CA THR A 24 -26.49 -3.35 -11.97
C THR A 24 -25.02 -2.98 -11.71
N VAL A 25 -24.70 -2.43 -10.53
CA VAL A 25 -23.33 -2.10 -10.17
C VAL A 25 -22.45 -3.35 -10.16
N VAL A 26 -22.89 -4.45 -9.54
CA VAL A 26 -22.15 -5.72 -9.53
C VAL A 26 -21.95 -6.27 -10.93
N PHE A 27 -22.99 -6.21 -11.80
CA PHE A 27 -22.88 -6.65 -13.18
C PHE A 27 -21.87 -5.82 -13.98
N LEU A 28 -21.95 -4.48 -13.90
CA LEU A 28 -21.02 -3.58 -14.58
C LEU A 28 -19.59 -3.79 -14.07
N ALA A 29 -19.43 -3.97 -12.76
CA ALA A 29 -18.14 -4.27 -12.15
C ALA A 29 -17.56 -5.59 -12.67
N THR A 30 -18.37 -6.63 -12.74
CA THR A 30 -17.94 -7.92 -13.28
C THR A 30 -17.55 -7.80 -14.77
N ALA A 31 -18.36 -7.13 -15.57
CA ALA A 31 -18.05 -6.90 -16.98
C ALA A 31 -16.74 -6.11 -17.17
N PHE A 32 -16.55 -5.06 -16.38
CA PHE A 32 -15.32 -4.27 -16.41
C PHE A 32 -14.09 -5.08 -15.97
N THR A 33 -14.23 -5.90 -14.92
CA THR A 33 -13.17 -6.81 -14.46
C THR A 33 -12.76 -7.78 -15.56
N ILE A 34 -13.76 -8.40 -16.22
CA ILE A 34 -13.52 -9.31 -17.35
C ILE A 34 -12.83 -8.56 -18.50
N ALA A 35 -13.30 -7.37 -18.84
CA ALA A 35 -12.69 -6.55 -19.89
C ALA A 35 -11.23 -6.18 -19.60
N ILE A 36 -10.92 -5.77 -18.35
CA ILE A 36 -9.54 -5.51 -17.91
C ILE A 36 -8.70 -6.79 -18.01
N PHE A 37 -9.20 -7.92 -17.55
CA PHE A 37 -8.46 -9.18 -17.62
C PHE A 37 -8.19 -9.59 -19.08
N ILE A 38 -9.19 -9.51 -19.95
CA ILE A 38 -9.02 -9.76 -21.40
C ILE A 38 -7.96 -8.80 -21.97
N PHE A 39 -8.04 -7.50 -21.65
CA PHE A 39 -7.09 -6.50 -22.10
C PHE A 39 -5.66 -6.81 -21.61
N LEU A 40 -5.47 -7.20 -20.34
CA LEU A 40 -4.16 -7.57 -19.81
C LEU A 40 -3.61 -8.83 -20.50
N VAL A 41 -4.45 -9.84 -20.74
CA VAL A 41 -4.07 -11.06 -21.46
C VAL A 41 -3.71 -10.74 -22.90
N ASP A 42 -4.53 -9.97 -23.61
CA ASP A 42 -4.26 -9.54 -24.98
C ASP A 42 -2.91 -8.82 -25.09
N LYS A 43 -2.69 -7.83 -24.24
CA LYS A 43 -1.46 -7.05 -24.23
C LYS A 43 -0.23 -7.87 -23.86
N ASN A 44 -0.33 -8.75 -22.86
CA ASN A 44 0.82 -9.51 -22.37
C ASN A 44 1.19 -10.70 -23.27
N LEU A 45 0.21 -11.36 -23.89
CA LEU A 45 0.45 -12.59 -24.66
C LEU A 45 0.44 -12.35 -26.18
N PHE A 46 -0.46 -11.50 -26.67
CA PHE A 46 -0.71 -11.40 -28.10
C PHE A 46 -0.13 -10.14 -28.74
N SER A 47 -0.20 -8.99 -28.09
CA SER A 47 0.29 -7.74 -28.69
C SER A 47 1.82 -7.62 -28.71
N GLN A 48 2.54 -8.41 -27.88
CA GLN A 48 4.00 -8.32 -27.70
C GLN A 48 4.51 -6.87 -27.64
N SER A 49 3.70 -5.97 -27.10
CA SER A 49 3.92 -4.54 -27.13
C SER A 49 5.20 -4.23 -26.36
N GLU A 50 6.08 -3.45 -26.95
CA GLU A 50 7.33 -2.99 -26.33
C GLU A 50 7.07 -2.26 -25.01
N GLN A 51 5.90 -1.62 -24.88
CA GLN A 51 5.47 -0.93 -23.66
C GLN A 51 5.40 -1.81 -22.41
N PHE A 52 5.22 -3.15 -22.56
CA PHE A 52 5.25 -4.04 -21.39
C PHE A 52 6.64 -4.33 -20.87
N GLN A 53 7.69 -4.17 -21.68
CA GLN A 53 9.06 -4.27 -21.18
C GLN A 53 9.40 -3.12 -20.23
N GLU A 54 8.69 -2.00 -20.29
CA GLU A 54 8.78 -0.86 -19.37
C GLU A 54 7.92 -1.02 -18.11
N SER A 55 7.21 -2.16 -17.94
CA SER A 55 6.47 -2.38 -16.69
C SER A 55 7.44 -2.54 -15.51
N ASP A 56 7.05 -2.01 -14.35
CA ASP A 56 7.85 -2.13 -13.12
C ASP A 56 8.18 -3.58 -12.79
N PHE A 57 7.26 -4.53 -13.10
CA PHE A 57 7.53 -5.94 -12.90
C PHE A 57 8.73 -6.42 -13.72
N ILE A 58 8.72 -6.14 -15.02
CA ILE A 58 9.74 -6.65 -15.93
C ILE A 58 11.07 -5.93 -15.68
N MET A 59 11.06 -4.60 -15.66
CA MET A 59 12.27 -3.80 -15.47
C MET A 59 12.91 -3.94 -14.08
N THR A 60 12.11 -4.22 -13.06
CA THR A 60 12.60 -4.25 -11.67
C THR A 60 12.67 -5.68 -11.14
N PHE A 61 11.53 -6.38 -11.03
CA PHE A 61 11.47 -7.65 -10.31
C PHE A 61 11.97 -8.83 -11.12
N TYR A 62 11.63 -8.89 -12.41
CA TYR A 62 12.11 -9.94 -13.31
C TYR A 62 13.62 -9.84 -13.51
N VAL A 63 14.15 -8.64 -13.77
CA VAL A 63 15.60 -8.39 -13.89
C VAL A 63 16.32 -8.71 -12.60
N ALA A 64 15.79 -8.31 -11.45
CA ALA A 64 16.38 -8.64 -10.15
C ALA A 64 16.42 -10.15 -9.90
N GLY A 65 15.33 -10.86 -10.19
CA GLY A 65 15.29 -12.32 -10.10
C GLY A 65 16.30 -12.99 -11.03
N ARG A 66 16.51 -12.45 -12.23
CA ARG A 66 17.49 -12.95 -13.19
C ARG A 66 18.93 -12.75 -12.69
N LEU A 67 19.26 -11.57 -12.18
CA LEU A 67 20.57 -11.31 -11.58
C LEU A 67 20.89 -12.28 -10.45
N VAL A 68 19.92 -12.56 -9.57
CA VAL A 68 20.10 -13.54 -8.49
C VAL A 68 20.27 -14.96 -9.05
N SER A 69 19.47 -15.34 -10.08
CA SER A 69 19.58 -16.65 -10.75
C SER A 69 20.96 -16.88 -11.37
N ASP A 70 21.55 -15.80 -11.91
CA ASP A 70 22.85 -15.83 -12.59
C ASP A 70 24.04 -15.61 -11.61
N GLY A 71 23.79 -15.59 -10.29
CA GLY A 71 24.83 -15.41 -9.26
C GLY A 71 25.36 -13.97 -9.16
N ARG A 72 24.70 -13.00 -9.77
CA ARG A 72 25.08 -11.59 -9.86
C ARG A 72 24.33 -10.70 -8.87
N ALA A 73 24.00 -11.20 -7.67
CA ALA A 73 23.28 -10.43 -6.65
C ALA A 73 23.98 -9.11 -6.25
N GLY A 74 25.32 -9.01 -6.40
CA GLY A 74 26.10 -7.80 -6.18
C GLY A 74 25.78 -6.66 -7.18
N ASP A 75 25.07 -6.95 -8.29
CA ASP A 75 24.66 -5.95 -9.28
C ASP A 75 23.25 -5.38 -9.02
N LEU A 76 22.57 -5.81 -7.95
CA LEU A 76 21.21 -5.35 -7.61
C LEU A 76 21.13 -3.85 -7.31
N TYR A 77 22.19 -3.25 -6.78
CA TYR A 77 22.15 -1.88 -6.28
C TYR A 77 23.21 -1.01 -6.96
N PRO A 78 22.94 0.31 -7.08
CA PRO A 78 23.94 1.24 -7.55
C PRO A 78 25.09 1.37 -6.56
N ASP A 79 26.20 1.92 -7.04
CA ASP A 79 27.29 2.34 -6.15
C ASP A 79 26.75 3.38 -5.13
N PRO A 80 27.15 3.32 -3.85
CA PRO A 80 26.69 4.27 -2.84
C PRO A 80 26.98 5.74 -3.14
N SER A 81 28.01 6.01 -3.95
CA SER A 81 28.35 7.36 -4.41
C SER A 81 27.49 7.84 -5.59
N ALA A 82 26.71 6.95 -6.22
CA ALA A 82 25.85 7.30 -7.35
C ALA A 82 24.73 8.25 -6.90
N LYS A 83 24.37 9.19 -7.78
CA LYS A 83 23.22 10.09 -7.57
C LYS A 83 21.97 9.64 -8.32
N THR A 84 22.09 8.61 -9.14
CA THR A 84 21.03 8.11 -10.01
C THR A 84 21.16 6.62 -10.23
N PHE A 85 20.07 5.96 -10.61
CA PHE A 85 20.07 4.55 -11.06
C PHE A 85 20.47 4.39 -12.51
N VAL A 86 20.42 5.45 -13.31
CA VAL A 86 20.81 5.43 -14.72
C VAL A 86 22.28 5.06 -14.88
N ASN A 87 22.58 4.13 -15.79
CA ASN A 87 23.90 3.55 -16.01
C ASN A 87 24.49 2.78 -14.80
N SER A 88 23.67 2.49 -13.77
CA SER A 88 24.08 1.59 -12.68
C SER A 88 24.34 0.18 -13.19
N ARG A 89 24.92 -0.68 -12.35
CA ARG A 89 25.11 -2.10 -12.67
C ARG A 89 23.78 -2.79 -12.97
N PHE A 90 22.75 -2.47 -12.18
CA PHE A 90 21.39 -2.99 -12.37
C PHE A 90 20.79 -2.52 -13.71
N ASP A 91 20.90 -1.23 -14.02
CA ASP A 91 20.37 -0.66 -15.25
C ASP A 91 21.03 -1.26 -16.51
N LYS A 92 22.35 -1.44 -16.49
CA LYS A 92 23.08 -2.14 -17.55
C LYS A 92 22.61 -3.58 -17.73
N ALA A 93 22.37 -4.30 -16.63
CA ALA A 93 21.84 -5.64 -16.69
C ALA A 93 20.38 -5.68 -17.21
N ALA A 94 19.57 -4.66 -16.89
CA ALA A 94 18.23 -4.54 -17.44
C ALA A 94 18.26 -4.44 -18.98
N HIS A 95 19.13 -3.61 -19.54
CA HIS A 95 19.31 -3.51 -21.00
C HIS A 95 19.94 -4.77 -21.62
N GLU A 96 20.80 -5.49 -20.90
CA GLU A 96 21.36 -6.77 -21.31
C GLU A 96 20.26 -7.85 -21.45
N PHE A 97 19.39 -7.98 -20.45
CA PHE A 97 18.34 -9.00 -20.41
C PHE A 97 17.09 -8.63 -21.22
N LEU A 98 16.88 -7.35 -21.46
CA LEU A 98 15.72 -6.78 -22.16
C LEU A 98 16.18 -5.91 -23.34
N PRO A 99 16.63 -6.53 -24.45
CA PRO A 99 17.25 -5.79 -25.57
C PRO A 99 16.28 -4.84 -26.29
N LYS A 100 14.98 -4.98 -26.06
CA LYS A 100 13.93 -4.07 -26.57
C LYS A 100 13.59 -2.94 -25.60
N LEU A 101 14.24 -2.87 -24.44
CA LEU A 101 14.02 -1.79 -23.49
C LEU A 101 14.54 -0.48 -24.11
N PRO A 102 13.72 0.60 -24.16
CA PRO A 102 14.16 1.88 -24.69
C PRO A 102 15.36 2.43 -23.93
N GLN A 103 16.29 3.05 -24.63
CA GLN A 103 17.54 3.57 -24.07
C GLN A 103 17.35 4.68 -23.03
N ASN A 104 16.21 5.37 -23.07
CA ASN A 104 15.83 6.38 -22.09
C ASN A 104 15.11 5.83 -20.86
N SER A 105 14.80 4.52 -20.85
CA SER A 105 14.22 3.83 -19.69
C SER A 105 15.34 3.28 -18.82
N ALA A 106 15.25 3.48 -17.50
CA ALA A 106 16.26 3.02 -16.56
C ALA A 106 15.69 1.96 -15.62
N GLY A 107 16.35 0.82 -15.55
CA GLY A 107 16.05 -0.20 -14.53
C GLY A 107 16.51 0.26 -13.15
N ALA A 108 15.66 0.07 -12.13
CA ALA A 108 15.98 0.39 -10.75
C ALA A 108 15.43 -0.67 -9.78
N TYR A 109 16.23 -1.05 -8.79
CA TYR A 109 15.84 -1.97 -7.75
C TYR A 109 16.14 -1.37 -6.37
N MET A 110 15.10 -1.26 -5.53
CA MET A 110 15.17 -0.58 -4.21
C MET A 110 14.70 -1.45 -3.06
N TYR A 111 14.28 -2.68 -3.35
CA TYR A 111 13.72 -3.60 -2.36
C TYR A 111 14.83 -4.43 -1.68
N ILE A 112 14.50 -5.00 -0.52
CA ILE A 112 15.39 -5.94 0.17
C ILE A 112 15.77 -7.11 -0.77
N PRO A 113 17.01 -7.63 -0.76
CA PRO A 113 17.46 -8.71 -1.64
C PRO A 113 16.57 -9.96 -1.67
N LEU A 114 15.90 -10.28 -0.55
CA LEU A 114 14.94 -11.38 -0.47
C LEU A 114 13.82 -11.30 -1.52
N VAL A 115 13.39 -10.09 -1.89
CA VAL A 115 12.38 -9.90 -2.94
C VAL A 115 12.93 -10.34 -4.29
N ALA A 116 14.19 -10.03 -4.61
CA ALA A 116 14.84 -10.51 -5.82
C ALA A 116 14.94 -12.04 -5.83
N GLY A 117 15.32 -12.64 -4.71
CA GLY A 117 15.34 -14.09 -4.53
C GLY A 117 13.97 -14.75 -4.77
N PHE A 118 12.89 -14.11 -4.29
CA PHE A 118 11.53 -14.59 -4.54
C PHE A 118 11.18 -14.62 -6.04
N PHE A 119 11.69 -13.68 -6.84
CA PHE A 119 11.41 -13.61 -8.28
C PHE A 119 12.33 -14.49 -9.14
N THR A 120 13.31 -15.18 -8.58
CA THR A 120 14.18 -16.10 -9.32
C THR A 120 13.42 -17.16 -10.14
N PRO A 121 12.34 -17.83 -9.66
CA PRO A 121 11.58 -18.75 -10.50
C PRO A 121 10.89 -18.05 -11.68
N PHE A 122 10.41 -16.85 -11.50
CA PHE A 122 9.73 -16.06 -12.55
C PHE A 122 10.71 -15.67 -13.67
N SER A 123 11.96 -15.36 -13.31
CA SER A 123 12.98 -14.96 -14.27
C SER A 123 13.41 -16.06 -15.25
N LYS A 124 13.00 -17.31 -15.02
CA LYS A 124 13.19 -18.45 -15.93
C LYS A 124 12.10 -18.57 -16.99
N LEU A 125 11.03 -17.82 -16.87
CA LEU A 125 9.92 -17.77 -17.82
C LEU A 125 10.16 -16.66 -18.84
N ASN A 126 9.37 -16.68 -19.94
CA ASN A 126 9.28 -15.50 -20.78
C ASN A 126 8.77 -14.29 -19.97
N PRO A 127 9.33 -13.07 -20.11
CA PRO A 127 8.95 -11.92 -19.31
C PRO A 127 7.45 -11.63 -19.28
N ASN A 128 6.76 -11.73 -20.42
CA ASN A 128 5.32 -11.47 -20.51
C ASN A 128 4.50 -12.55 -19.79
N VAL A 129 4.93 -13.83 -19.88
CA VAL A 129 4.28 -14.95 -19.16
C VAL A 129 4.50 -14.78 -17.65
N ALA A 130 5.70 -14.38 -17.24
CA ALA A 130 6.00 -14.11 -15.83
C ALA A 130 5.14 -12.96 -15.28
N LEU A 131 4.97 -11.88 -16.04
CA LEU A 131 4.11 -10.75 -15.67
C LEU A 131 2.64 -11.20 -15.54
N LEU A 132 2.11 -11.95 -16.52
CA LEU A 132 0.73 -12.45 -16.46
C LEU A 132 0.50 -13.36 -15.25
N LEU A 133 1.43 -14.27 -14.97
CA LEU A 133 1.36 -15.11 -13.78
C LEU A 133 1.37 -14.31 -12.50
N TRP A 134 2.22 -13.28 -12.43
CA TRP A 134 2.28 -12.37 -11.29
C TRP A 134 0.99 -11.55 -11.11
N GLN A 135 0.38 -11.08 -12.20
CA GLN A 135 -0.92 -10.40 -12.18
C GLN A 135 -2.02 -11.33 -11.68
N ALA A 136 -2.04 -12.60 -12.11
CA ALA A 136 -2.99 -13.59 -11.61
C ALA A 136 -2.83 -13.83 -10.09
N ILE A 137 -1.59 -13.98 -9.60
CA ILE A 137 -1.29 -14.10 -8.17
C ILE A 137 -1.75 -12.84 -7.41
N SER A 138 -1.57 -11.66 -7.99
CA SER A 138 -1.99 -10.39 -7.39
C SER A 138 -3.51 -10.27 -7.29
N VAL A 139 -4.26 -10.75 -8.29
CA VAL A 139 -5.73 -10.83 -8.24
C VAL A 139 -6.20 -11.79 -7.16
N LEU A 140 -5.55 -12.95 -7.01
CA LEU A 140 -5.85 -13.91 -5.94
C LEU A 140 -5.55 -13.31 -4.55
N ALA A 141 -4.45 -12.56 -4.42
CA ALA A 141 -4.11 -11.84 -3.19
C ALA A 141 -5.17 -10.78 -2.83
N LEU A 142 -5.68 -10.03 -3.83
CA LEU A 142 -6.78 -9.09 -3.66
C LEU A 142 -8.06 -9.79 -3.20
N LEU A 143 -8.43 -10.90 -3.86
CA LEU A 143 -9.62 -11.68 -3.51
C LEU A 143 -9.54 -12.19 -2.08
N TRP A 144 -8.38 -12.71 -1.67
CA TRP A 144 -8.17 -13.17 -0.30
C TRP A 144 -8.21 -12.04 0.71
N SER A 145 -7.61 -10.87 0.40
CA SER A 145 -7.68 -9.67 1.24
C SER A 145 -9.12 -9.22 1.45
N CYS A 146 -9.92 -9.19 0.38
CA CYS A 146 -11.35 -8.86 0.45
C CYS A 146 -12.16 -9.88 1.25
N ARG A 147 -11.80 -11.18 1.16
CA ARG A 147 -12.40 -12.22 1.99
C ARG A 147 -12.14 -11.97 3.48
N ARG A 148 -10.90 -11.67 3.87
CA ARG A 148 -10.55 -11.37 5.27
C ARG A 148 -11.22 -10.12 5.80
N LEU A 149 -11.29 -9.08 4.99
CA LEU A 149 -12.03 -7.87 5.34
C LEU A 149 -13.54 -8.13 5.44
N GLY A 150 -14.10 -8.95 4.53
CA GLY A 150 -15.50 -9.34 4.53
C GLY A 150 -15.90 -10.10 5.81
N GLU A 151 -15.06 -11.05 6.25
CA GLU A 151 -15.25 -11.79 7.51
C GLU A 151 -15.32 -10.84 8.73
N PHE A 152 -14.57 -9.75 8.72
CA PHE A 152 -14.57 -8.75 9.79
C PHE A 152 -15.72 -7.74 9.67
N THR A 153 -16.05 -7.33 8.45
CA THR A 153 -17.04 -6.26 8.21
C THR A 153 -18.47 -6.76 8.06
N GLY A 154 -18.69 -8.07 7.96
CA GLY A 154 -20.00 -8.66 7.62
C GLY A 154 -20.42 -8.42 6.17
N THR A 155 -19.58 -7.81 5.33
CA THR A 155 -19.85 -7.53 3.92
C THR A 155 -19.47 -8.75 3.07
N LYS A 156 -20.23 -9.06 2.03
CA LYS A 156 -19.87 -10.17 1.13
C LYS A 156 -18.52 -9.91 0.47
N SER A 157 -17.65 -10.91 0.49
CA SER A 157 -16.31 -10.81 -0.08
C SER A 157 -16.30 -10.44 -1.56
N SER A 158 -17.29 -10.90 -2.33
CA SER A 158 -17.48 -10.53 -3.73
C SER A 158 -17.80 -9.05 -3.92
N GLU A 159 -18.62 -8.48 -3.05
CA GLU A 159 -18.96 -7.05 -3.10
C GLU A 159 -17.73 -6.19 -2.82
N LEU A 160 -16.96 -6.55 -1.78
CA LEU A 160 -15.70 -5.86 -1.47
C LEU A 160 -14.67 -6.02 -2.60
N PHE A 161 -14.58 -7.21 -3.19
CA PHE A 161 -13.67 -7.44 -4.31
C PHE A 161 -14.01 -6.55 -5.49
N PHE A 162 -15.27 -6.46 -5.90
CA PHE A 162 -15.68 -5.61 -7.01
C PHE A 162 -15.47 -4.12 -6.69
N LEU A 163 -15.82 -3.66 -5.49
CA LEU A 163 -15.56 -2.29 -5.08
C LEU A 163 -14.06 -1.96 -5.09
N ALA A 164 -13.22 -2.88 -4.59
CA ALA A 164 -11.78 -2.71 -4.61
C ALA A 164 -11.23 -2.71 -6.05
N PHE A 165 -11.74 -3.58 -6.93
CA PHE A 165 -11.27 -3.68 -8.30
C PHE A 165 -11.56 -2.42 -9.13
N PHE A 166 -12.62 -1.68 -8.82
CA PHE A 166 -12.91 -0.36 -9.40
C PHE A 166 -12.09 0.78 -8.80
N PHE A 167 -11.34 0.51 -7.75
CA PHE A 167 -10.42 1.48 -7.21
C PHE A 167 -9.20 1.56 -8.11
N LEU A 168 -9.07 2.64 -8.89
CA LEU A 168 -8.08 2.73 -9.97
C LEU A 168 -6.62 2.51 -9.56
N PRO A 169 -6.17 2.79 -8.33
CA PRO A 169 -4.85 2.33 -7.87
C PRO A 169 -4.62 0.83 -8.03
N ILE A 170 -5.66 -0.01 -7.89
CA ILE A 170 -5.57 -1.47 -8.13
C ILE A 170 -5.24 -1.75 -9.59
N PHE A 171 -5.93 -1.07 -10.52
CA PHE A 171 -5.66 -1.24 -11.95
C PHE A 171 -4.19 -0.93 -12.28
N LEU A 172 -3.68 0.21 -11.78
CA LEU A 172 -2.26 0.55 -12.00
C LEU A 172 -1.30 -0.44 -11.32
N THR A 173 -1.65 -0.94 -10.12
CA THR A 173 -0.84 -1.98 -9.45
C THR A 173 -0.74 -3.24 -10.31
N LEU A 174 -1.86 -3.68 -10.89
CA LEU A 174 -1.90 -4.84 -11.80
C LEU A 174 -1.17 -4.55 -13.12
N TRP A 175 -1.42 -3.39 -13.72
CA TRP A 175 -0.78 -2.98 -14.97
C TRP A 175 0.73 -2.94 -14.85
N ALA A 176 1.26 -2.25 -13.84
CA ALA A 176 2.69 -2.15 -13.58
C ALA A 176 3.30 -3.46 -13.05
N GLY A 177 2.47 -4.40 -12.59
CA GLY A 177 2.92 -5.63 -11.92
C GLY A 177 3.59 -5.38 -10.57
N GLN A 178 3.10 -4.38 -9.84
CA GLN A 178 3.64 -3.97 -8.54
C GLN A 178 3.33 -4.95 -7.40
N LEU A 179 4.11 -4.86 -6.31
CA LEU A 179 4.02 -5.73 -5.13
C LEU A 179 2.86 -5.37 -4.18
N GLY A 180 2.16 -4.26 -4.42
CA GLY A 180 1.20 -3.67 -3.49
C GLY A 180 0.11 -4.61 -3.01
N LEU A 181 -0.38 -5.52 -3.86
CA LEU A 181 -1.45 -6.46 -3.50
C LEU A 181 -0.93 -7.68 -2.73
N THR A 182 0.22 -8.21 -3.13
CA THR A 182 0.77 -9.47 -2.60
C THR A 182 1.60 -9.26 -1.34
N PHE A 183 2.57 -8.35 -1.36
CA PHE A 183 3.45 -8.06 -0.22
C PHE A 183 2.98 -6.86 0.63
N GLY A 184 1.94 -6.15 0.19
CA GLY A 184 1.34 -5.05 0.92
C GLY A 184 -0.03 -5.40 1.49
N LEU A 185 -1.07 -5.35 0.66
CA LEU A 185 -2.45 -5.46 1.09
C LEU A 185 -2.76 -6.81 1.76
N LEU A 186 -2.30 -7.92 1.17
CA LEU A 186 -2.58 -9.25 1.70
C LEU A 186 -2.02 -9.46 3.12
N PRO A 187 -0.71 -9.21 3.42
CA PRO A 187 -0.21 -9.32 4.78
C PRO A 187 -0.88 -8.34 5.73
N LEU A 188 -1.21 -7.12 5.28
CA LEU A 188 -1.89 -6.12 6.11
C LEU A 188 -3.27 -6.63 6.57
N CYS A 189 -4.08 -7.15 5.63
CA CYS A 189 -5.41 -7.69 5.92
C CYS A 189 -5.35 -9.00 6.72
N LEU A 190 -4.40 -9.89 6.41
CA LEU A 190 -4.23 -11.16 7.11
C LEU A 190 -3.79 -10.92 8.56
N GLY A 191 -2.81 -10.06 8.80
CA GLY A 191 -2.38 -9.71 10.14
C GLY A 191 -3.50 -9.07 10.94
N PHE A 192 -4.27 -8.14 10.35
CA PHE A 192 -5.45 -7.56 10.97
C PHE A 192 -6.49 -8.63 11.35
N SER A 193 -6.78 -9.57 10.45
CA SER A 193 -7.67 -10.70 10.71
C SER A 193 -7.17 -11.58 11.86
N LEU A 194 -5.86 -11.83 11.95
CA LEU A 194 -5.29 -12.59 13.07
C LEU A 194 -5.41 -11.84 14.40
N LEU A 195 -5.20 -10.52 14.40
CA LEU A 195 -5.39 -9.71 15.60
C LEU A 195 -6.85 -9.71 16.06
N SER A 196 -7.80 -9.56 15.16
CA SER A 196 -9.23 -9.58 15.46
C SER A 196 -9.70 -10.93 16.00
N ASN A 197 -9.02 -12.03 15.60
CA ASN A 197 -9.25 -13.39 16.10
C ASN A 197 -8.37 -13.74 17.33
N ASN A 198 -7.92 -12.74 18.07
CA ASN A 198 -7.13 -12.89 19.31
C ASN A 198 -5.81 -13.68 19.14
N ARG A 199 -5.16 -13.54 17.98
CA ARG A 199 -3.84 -14.14 17.68
C ARG A 199 -2.78 -13.04 17.46
N PRO A 200 -2.51 -12.18 18.45
CA PRO A 200 -1.71 -10.97 18.24
C PRO A 200 -0.25 -11.24 17.87
N LEU A 201 0.37 -12.30 18.41
CA LEU A 201 1.75 -12.66 18.07
C LEU A 201 1.88 -13.06 16.59
N LEU A 202 0.96 -13.92 16.11
CA LEU A 202 0.93 -14.36 14.71
C LEU A 202 0.58 -13.20 13.78
N GLY A 203 -0.34 -12.31 14.19
CA GLY A 203 -0.65 -11.11 13.42
C GLY A 203 0.57 -10.20 13.24
N GLY A 204 1.35 -10.01 14.30
CA GLY A 204 2.62 -9.29 14.24
C GLY A 204 3.65 -9.96 13.34
N LEU A 205 3.81 -11.29 13.44
CA LEU A 205 4.70 -12.07 12.56
C LEU A 205 4.31 -11.90 11.07
N VAL A 206 3.01 -11.94 10.75
CA VAL A 206 2.55 -11.70 9.38
C VAL A 206 2.82 -10.27 8.94
N TRP A 207 2.64 -9.29 9.83
CA TRP A 207 2.92 -7.89 9.52
C TRP A 207 4.40 -7.59 9.28
N SER A 208 5.33 -8.42 9.79
CA SER A 208 6.75 -8.27 9.44
C SER A 208 7.01 -8.45 7.95
N LEU A 209 6.20 -9.24 7.22
CA LEU A 209 6.30 -9.40 5.77
C LEU A 209 6.10 -8.08 5.01
N LEU A 210 5.45 -7.09 5.63
CA LEU A 210 5.31 -5.75 5.07
C LEU A 210 6.65 -5.02 4.89
N LEU A 211 7.75 -5.50 5.51
CA LEU A 211 9.10 -5.01 5.23
C LEU A 211 9.48 -5.21 3.75
N LEU A 212 8.90 -6.21 3.08
CA LEU A 212 9.09 -6.46 1.64
C LEU A 212 8.44 -5.38 0.77
N LYS A 213 7.46 -4.63 1.32
CA LYS A 213 6.83 -3.45 0.71
C LYS A 213 6.70 -2.37 1.78
N PRO A 214 7.80 -1.65 2.12
CA PRO A 214 7.90 -0.83 3.33
C PRO A 214 6.87 0.29 3.45
N GLN A 215 6.27 0.73 2.36
CA GLN A 215 5.18 1.72 2.38
C GLN A 215 3.96 1.26 3.20
N TYR A 216 3.70 -0.05 3.26
CA TYR A 216 2.61 -0.62 4.05
C TYR A 216 3.03 -0.94 5.50
N PHE A 217 4.33 -1.11 5.72
CA PHE A 217 4.88 -1.46 7.04
C PHE A 217 4.56 -0.39 8.10
N LEU A 218 4.61 0.89 7.74
CA LEU A 218 4.34 1.98 8.67
C LEU A 218 2.90 1.99 9.18
N ALA A 219 1.92 1.62 8.36
CA ALA A 219 0.54 1.48 8.80
C ALA A 219 0.39 0.39 9.88
N ALA A 220 1.02 -0.77 9.70
CA ALA A 220 1.01 -1.85 10.68
C ALA A 220 1.82 -1.49 11.93
N ALA A 221 2.97 -0.82 11.77
CA ALA A 221 3.79 -0.33 12.88
C ALA A 221 3.02 0.66 13.76
N PHE A 222 2.23 1.56 13.13
CA PHE A 222 1.34 2.46 13.85
C PHE A 222 0.38 1.68 14.77
N VAL A 223 -0.30 0.69 14.22
CA VAL A 223 -1.24 -0.13 15.02
C VAL A 223 -0.51 -0.87 16.14
N ALA A 224 0.66 -1.47 15.86
CA ALA A 224 1.47 -2.18 16.86
C ALA A 224 1.92 -1.27 18.00
N ILE A 225 2.31 -0.02 17.70
CA ILE A 225 2.68 1.00 18.70
C ILE A 225 1.45 1.41 19.52
N VAL A 226 0.31 1.70 18.88
CA VAL A 226 -0.94 2.03 19.59
C VAL A 226 -1.33 0.89 20.56
N LEU A 227 -1.27 -0.37 20.11
CA LEU A 227 -1.51 -1.52 20.98
C LEU A 227 -0.53 -1.59 22.14
N THR A 228 0.74 -1.26 21.92
CA THR A 228 1.78 -1.23 22.96
C THR A 228 1.50 -0.15 24.01
N LEU A 229 1.06 1.04 23.60
CA LEU A 229 0.63 2.10 24.52
C LEU A 229 -0.54 1.66 25.41
N HIS A 230 -1.37 0.73 24.95
CA HIS A 230 -2.44 0.07 25.71
C HIS A 230 -1.99 -1.24 26.38
N ARG A 231 -0.68 -1.45 26.60
CA ARG A 231 -0.07 -2.62 27.25
C ARG A 231 -0.33 -3.96 26.55
N ARG A 232 -0.62 -3.95 25.23
CA ARG A 232 -0.85 -5.15 24.40
C ARG A 232 0.38 -5.45 23.52
N TYR A 233 1.50 -5.82 24.14
CA TYR A 233 2.82 -5.91 23.51
C TYR A 233 3.00 -7.06 22.51
N ARG A 234 2.15 -8.10 22.56
CA ARG A 234 2.36 -9.33 21.76
C ARG A 234 2.45 -9.08 20.24
N THR A 235 1.69 -8.11 19.71
CA THR A 235 1.77 -7.76 18.28
C THR A 235 3.11 -7.14 17.93
N PHE A 236 3.59 -6.22 18.75
CA PHE A 236 4.90 -5.59 18.57
C PHE A 236 6.03 -6.62 18.66
N ILE A 237 5.99 -7.52 19.65
CA ILE A 237 6.95 -8.62 19.80
C ILE A 237 6.95 -9.51 18.56
N GLY A 238 5.77 -9.95 18.09
CA GLY A 238 5.66 -10.78 16.88
C GLY A 238 6.24 -10.09 15.65
N MET A 239 5.94 -8.80 15.46
CA MET A 239 6.44 -8.00 14.35
C MET A 239 7.96 -7.83 14.42
N SER A 240 8.51 -7.54 15.61
CA SER A 240 9.97 -7.43 15.81
C SER A 240 10.69 -8.74 15.56
N LEU A 241 10.19 -9.86 16.08
CA LEU A 241 10.77 -11.20 15.83
C LEU A 241 10.74 -11.55 14.35
N GLY A 242 9.64 -11.25 13.65
CA GLY A 242 9.54 -11.50 12.22
C GLY A 242 10.47 -10.62 11.39
N VAL A 243 10.62 -9.32 11.73
CA VAL A 243 11.58 -8.41 11.08
C VAL A 243 13.01 -8.90 11.28
N ILE A 244 13.38 -9.26 12.51
CA ILE A 244 14.71 -9.83 12.82
C ILE A 244 14.92 -11.11 12.01
N GLY A 245 13.93 -12.01 11.98
CA GLY A 245 13.99 -13.24 11.20
C GLY A 245 14.20 -12.99 9.71
N LEU A 246 13.48 -12.02 9.11
CA LEU A 246 13.67 -11.65 7.70
C LEU A 246 15.05 -11.05 7.43
N LEU A 247 15.57 -10.20 8.33
CA LEU A 247 16.92 -9.63 8.20
C LEU A 247 18.01 -10.71 8.33
N ILE A 248 17.86 -11.65 9.26
CA ILE A 248 18.77 -12.79 9.38
C ILE A 248 18.70 -13.65 8.11
N LEU A 249 17.51 -13.99 7.63
CA LEU A 249 17.34 -14.75 6.40
C LEU A 249 17.98 -14.03 5.21
N ASN A 250 17.80 -12.71 5.10
CA ASN A 250 18.44 -11.90 4.07
C ASN A 250 19.96 -11.96 4.15
N LEU A 251 20.50 -11.80 5.35
CA LEU A 251 21.94 -11.83 5.59
C LEU A 251 22.54 -13.20 5.26
N LEU A 252 21.86 -14.28 5.64
CA LEU A 252 22.32 -15.65 5.36
C LEU A 252 22.23 -15.99 3.86
N SER A 253 21.21 -15.45 3.14
CA SER A 253 21.00 -15.76 1.73
C SER A 253 21.87 -14.93 0.78
N PHE A 254 22.16 -13.67 1.12
CA PHE A 254 22.81 -12.71 0.23
C PHE A 254 24.14 -12.14 0.78
N GLY A 255 24.46 -12.45 2.01
CA GLY A 255 25.67 -11.96 2.66
C GLY A 255 25.59 -10.50 3.17
N PRO A 256 26.59 -10.07 3.94
CA PRO A 256 26.62 -8.74 4.52
C PRO A 256 26.81 -7.63 3.48
N GLU A 257 27.58 -7.89 2.41
CA GLU A 257 27.89 -6.88 1.40
C GLU A 257 26.64 -6.44 0.64
N VAL A 258 25.86 -7.36 0.07
CA VAL A 258 24.62 -7.05 -0.67
C VAL A 258 23.58 -6.43 0.26
N THR A 259 23.52 -6.88 1.53
CA THR A 259 22.63 -6.30 2.53
C THR A 259 23.00 -4.84 2.84
N LEU A 260 24.31 -4.53 2.94
CA LEU A 260 24.78 -3.17 3.16
C LEU A 260 24.51 -2.27 1.95
N GLN A 261 24.75 -2.78 0.73
CA GLN A 261 24.41 -2.07 -0.50
C GLN A 261 22.92 -1.71 -0.56
N TRP A 262 22.04 -2.62 -0.15
CA TRP A 262 20.61 -2.33 -0.03
C TRP A 262 20.33 -1.16 0.92
N LEU A 263 20.90 -1.16 2.11
CA LEU A 263 20.71 -0.06 3.06
C LEU A 263 21.22 1.27 2.50
N GLN A 264 22.35 1.26 1.80
CA GLN A 264 22.93 2.45 1.18
C GLN A 264 22.14 2.95 -0.04
N SER A 265 21.47 2.05 -0.78
CA SER A 265 20.68 2.42 -1.96
C SER A 265 19.50 3.35 -1.63
N HIS A 266 19.05 3.38 -0.39
CA HIS A 266 18.02 4.33 0.06
C HIS A 266 18.45 5.80 -0.08
N GLN A 267 19.74 6.09 0.03
CA GLN A 267 20.26 7.45 -0.20
C GLN A 267 20.13 7.86 -1.67
N VAL A 268 20.38 6.94 -2.59
CA VAL A 268 20.23 7.17 -4.04
C VAL A 268 18.76 7.34 -4.38
N SER A 269 17.89 6.48 -3.85
CA SER A 269 16.44 6.57 -4.01
C SER A 269 15.91 7.93 -3.52
N ASP A 270 16.31 8.35 -2.33
CA ASP A 270 15.89 9.62 -1.76
C ASP A 270 16.38 10.83 -2.60
N ALA A 271 17.58 10.76 -3.16
CA ALA A 271 18.10 11.76 -4.08
C ALA A 271 17.26 11.84 -5.36
N MET A 272 16.85 10.69 -5.94
CA MET A 272 15.98 10.65 -7.12
C MET A 272 14.60 11.27 -6.88
N TYR A 273 13.94 10.89 -5.76
CA TYR A 273 12.64 11.48 -5.41
C TYR A 273 12.75 12.98 -5.14
N SER A 274 13.86 13.42 -4.56
CA SER A 274 14.10 14.83 -4.26
C SER A 274 14.41 15.66 -5.49
N SER A 275 15.21 15.14 -6.43
CA SER A 275 15.59 15.86 -7.65
C SER A 275 14.45 15.95 -8.66
N GLY A 276 13.57 14.94 -8.69
CA GLY A 276 12.57 14.81 -9.75
C GLY A 276 13.19 14.62 -11.13
N GLU A 277 14.48 14.30 -11.18
CA GLU A 277 15.20 13.96 -12.39
C GLU A 277 15.19 12.45 -12.56
N GLN A 278 14.93 12.03 -13.78
CA GLN A 278 15.14 10.68 -14.32
C GLN A 278 14.33 9.53 -13.69
N GLY A 279 13.27 9.15 -14.38
CA GLY A 279 12.66 7.83 -14.28
C GLY A 279 11.50 7.70 -13.31
N ILE A 280 11.30 8.59 -12.35
CA ILE A 280 10.09 8.56 -11.51
C ILE A 280 9.06 9.53 -12.10
N PRO A 281 7.87 9.04 -12.49
CA PRO A 281 6.83 9.89 -13.03
C PRO A 281 6.29 10.81 -11.92
N SER A 282 6.78 12.04 -11.86
CA SER A 282 6.46 13.03 -10.82
C SER A 282 4.94 13.27 -10.67
N HIS A 283 4.18 13.10 -11.76
CA HIS A 283 2.72 13.22 -11.76
C HIS A 283 2.01 12.05 -11.05
N LEU A 284 2.70 10.93 -10.81
CA LEU A 284 2.16 9.79 -10.05
C LEU A 284 2.66 9.75 -8.61
N ILE A 285 3.53 10.67 -8.20
CA ILE A 285 3.98 10.77 -6.81
C ILE A 285 2.80 11.21 -5.94
N THR A 286 2.52 10.47 -4.88
CA THR A 286 1.55 10.79 -3.85
C THR A 286 2.27 10.98 -2.51
N GLY A 287 1.56 11.55 -1.53
CA GLY A 287 2.15 11.94 -0.26
C GLY A 287 2.46 13.45 -0.20
N LEU A 288 1.87 14.10 0.80
CA LEU A 288 1.91 15.55 0.96
C LEU A 288 3.35 16.12 1.02
N PRO A 289 4.31 15.52 1.77
CA PRO A 289 5.67 16.03 1.82
C PRO A 289 6.36 16.06 0.45
N ALA A 290 6.22 15.01 -0.35
CA ALA A 290 6.84 14.93 -1.67
C ALA A 290 6.21 15.95 -2.64
N ASN A 291 4.88 16.06 -2.65
CA ASN A 291 4.18 16.99 -3.52
C ASN A 291 4.46 18.45 -3.16
N LEU A 292 4.61 18.77 -1.89
CA LEU A 292 5.05 20.11 -1.46
C LEU A 292 6.51 20.37 -1.86
N MET A 293 7.40 19.39 -1.68
CA MET A 293 8.83 19.53 -2.04
C MET A 293 9.03 19.80 -3.53
N ILE A 294 8.26 19.13 -4.40
CA ILE A 294 8.36 19.26 -5.86
C ILE A 294 7.99 20.69 -6.34
N LEU A 295 7.23 21.47 -5.57
CA LEU A 295 6.92 22.88 -5.89
C LEU A 295 8.15 23.78 -5.84
N PHE A 296 9.17 23.42 -5.06
CA PHE A 296 10.39 24.21 -4.95
C PHE A 296 11.36 23.90 -6.11
N PRO A 297 12.18 24.88 -6.51
CA PRO A 297 13.29 24.66 -7.42
C PRO A 297 14.23 23.55 -6.91
N ILE A 298 14.82 22.76 -7.81
CA ILE A 298 15.66 21.60 -7.47
C ILE A 298 16.72 21.94 -6.41
N GLY A 299 17.43 23.08 -6.60
CA GLY A 299 18.47 23.53 -5.66
C GLY A 299 17.99 23.87 -4.25
N GLN A 300 16.68 24.10 -4.04
CA GLN A 300 16.10 24.44 -2.73
C GLN A 300 15.45 23.23 -2.04
N ARG A 301 15.22 22.12 -2.76
CA ARG A 301 14.50 20.95 -2.23
C ARG A 301 15.19 20.32 -1.02
N ALA A 302 16.52 20.27 -1.04
CA ALA A 302 17.30 19.76 0.10
C ALA A 302 17.06 20.57 1.39
N ALA A 303 16.89 21.89 1.28
CA ALA A 303 16.64 22.75 2.44
C ALA A 303 15.23 22.57 3.02
N VAL A 304 14.21 22.39 2.16
CA VAL A 304 12.81 22.24 2.61
C VAL A 304 12.44 20.81 3.01
N LYS A 305 13.22 19.81 2.61
CA LYS A 305 12.96 18.40 2.87
C LYS A 305 12.78 18.09 4.35
N TRP A 306 13.73 18.48 5.18
CA TRP A 306 13.68 18.17 6.61
C TRP A 306 12.52 18.87 7.34
N PRO A 307 12.21 20.15 7.11
CA PRO A 307 10.98 20.77 7.61
C PRO A 307 9.70 20.01 7.23
N LEU A 308 9.59 19.54 5.98
CA LEU A 308 8.42 18.78 5.51
C LEU A 308 8.33 17.41 6.19
N TYR A 309 9.44 16.69 6.35
CA TYR A 309 9.48 15.42 7.06
C TYR A 309 9.19 15.58 8.55
N PHE A 310 9.65 16.66 9.16
CA PHE A 310 9.30 16.99 10.53
C PHE A 310 7.79 17.29 10.68
N GLY A 311 7.20 18.02 9.73
CA GLY A 311 5.75 18.18 9.66
C GLY A 311 5.01 16.86 9.57
N ALA A 312 5.46 15.92 8.72
CA ALA A 312 4.91 14.57 8.64
C ALA A 312 5.03 13.82 9.98
N ALA A 313 6.16 13.92 10.67
CA ALA A 313 6.34 13.30 11.99
C ALA A 313 5.36 13.87 13.03
N ILE A 314 5.06 15.16 12.99
CA ILE A 314 4.02 15.79 13.85
C ILE A 314 2.65 15.17 13.55
N PHE A 315 2.29 14.93 12.29
CA PHE A 315 1.04 14.25 11.93
C PHE A 315 0.97 12.85 12.54
N TRP A 316 2.08 12.10 12.55
CA TRP A 316 2.14 10.78 13.19
C TRP A 316 1.97 10.87 14.71
N LEU A 317 2.65 11.80 15.37
CA LEU A 317 2.52 12.02 16.83
C LEU A 317 1.09 12.43 17.20
N ALA A 318 0.48 13.33 16.43
CA ALA A 318 -0.91 13.72 16.61
C ALA A 318 -1.86 12.53 16.40
N GLY A 319 -1.61 11.71 15.39
CA GLY A 319 -2.36 10.48 15.13
C GLY A 319 -2.26 9.47 16.27
N PHE A 320 -1.07 9.24 16.83
CA PHE A 320 -0.86 8.38 18.00
C PHE A 320 -1.63 8.91 19.22
N TYR A 321 -1.44 10.19 19.54
CA TYR A 321 -2.14 10.83 20.65
C TYR A 321 -3.65 10.71 20.50
N PHE A 322 -4.17 11.07 19.34
CA PHE A 322 -5.59 11.04 19.05
C PHE A 322 -6.14 9.59 19.15
N THR A 323 -5.50 8.62 18.48
CA THR A 323 -5.96 7.24 18.46
C THR A 323 -5.90 6.62 19.85
N SER A 324 -4.87 6.90 20.65
CA SER A 324 -4.77 6.40 22.02
C SER A 324 -5.88 6.95 22.94
N ARG A 325 -6.43 8.13 22.63
CA ARG A 325 -7.53 8.72 23.40
C ARG A 325 -8.90 8.17 23.03
N ILE A 326 -9.14 7.89 21.75
CA ILE A 326 -10.47 7.48 21.26
C ILE A 326 -10.63 5.95 21.16
N ALA A 327 -9.53 5.20 21.04
CA ALA A 327 -9.56 3.76 20.92
C ALA A 327 -9.77 3.09 22.28
N LYS A 328 -11.00 2.64 22.55
CA LYS A 328 -11.40 2.01 23.80
C LYS A 328 -11.08 0.51 23.81
N PHE A 329 -9.78 0.14 23.87
CA PHE A 329 -9.35 -1.27 23.88
C PHE A 329 -9.83 -2.10 25.07
N GLY A 330 -10.31 -1.46 26.14
CA GLY A 330 -10.87 -2.14 27.30
C GLY A 330 -12.29 -2.65 27.06
N SER A 331 -13.17 -1.80 26.53
CA SER A 331 -14.59 -2.09 26.33
C SER A 331 -14.93 -2.61 24.94
N ASP A 332 -14.28 -2.08 23.88
CA ASP A 332 -14.50 -2.50 22.48
C ASP A 332 -13.17 -2.62 21.73
N PRO A 333 -12.44 -3.74 21.94
CA PRO A 333 -11.13 -3.94 21.33
C PRO A 333 -11.17 -4.06 19.81
N LEU A 334 -12.27 -4.53 19.21
CA LEU A 334 -12.38 -4.69 17.76
C LEU A 334 -12.58 -3.35 17.06
N SER A 335 -13.46 -2.49 17.58
CA SER A 335 -13.59 -1.12 17.05
C SER A 335 -12.33 -0.31 17.26
N ALA A 336 -11.66 -0.44 18.41
CA ALA A 336 -10.40 0.22 18.69
C ALA A 336 -9.30 -0.19 17.69
N LEU A 337 -9.20 -1.49 17.39
CA LEU A 337 -8.27 -2.02 16.38
C LEU A 337 -8.59 -1.48 14.98
N ALA A 338 -9.87 -1.45 14.60
CA ALA A 338 -10.31 -0.89 13.32
C ALA A 338 -9.97 0.60 13.19
N ILE A 339 -10.22 1.40 14.24
CA ILE A 339 -9.86 2.83 14.27
C ILE A 339 -8.34 3.00 14.12
N ALA A 340 -7.54 2.23 14.84
CA ALA A 340 -6.09 2.29 14.74
C ALA A 340 -5.59 1.97 13.31
N LEU A 341 -6.16 0.95 12.65
CA LEU A 341 -5.81 0.61 11.28
C LEU A 341 -6.23 1.71 10.29
N ILE A 342 -7.46 2.23 10.41
CA ILE A 342 -7.95 3.33 9.56
C ILE A 342 -7.01 4.54 9.65
N VAL A 343 -6.67 4.97 10.87
CA VAL A 343 -5.78 6.11 11.08
C VAL A 343 -4.38 5.82 10.53
N GLY A 344 -3.82 4.65 10.82
CA GLY A 344 -2.48 4.26 10.35
C GLY A 344 -2.35 4.23 8.83
N VAL A 345 -3.33 3.65 8.11
CA VAL A 345 -3.28 3.63 6.63
C VAL A 345 -3.51 5.00 6.01
N CYS A 346 -4.39 5.83 6.59
CA CYS A 346 -4.58 7.20 6.11
C CYS A 346 -3.33 8.06 6.32
N LEU A 347 -2.69 7.95 7.49
CA LEU A 347 -1.41 8.64 7.76
C LEU A 347 -0.33 8.17 6.77
N SER A 348 -0.22 6.87 6.52
CA SER A 348 0.75 6.34 5.56
C SER A 348 0.50 6.91 4.17
N ALA A 349 -0.74 6.95 3.69
CA ALA A 349 -1.09 7.48 2.38
C ALA A 349 -0.75 8.97 2.23
N ILE A 350 -0.95 9.78 3.29
CA ILE A 350 -0.79 11.24 3.23
C ILE A 350 0.67 11.66 3.48
N THR A 351 1.40 10.96 4.35
CA THR A 351 2.67 11.49 4.88
C THR A 351 3.93 10.82 4.33
N LEU A 352 3.80 9.69 3.64
CA LEU A 352 4.97 9.01 3.09
C LEU A 352 5.52 9.76 1.87
N PRO A 353 6.83 10.08 1.86
CA PRO A 353 7.42 10.88 0.77
C PRO A 353 7.68 10.11 -0.52
N HIS A 354 7.72 8.77 -0.45
CA HIS A 354 8.07 7.89 -1.57
C HIS A 354 6.90 6.97 -1.95
N LEU A 355 5.69 7.52 -1.98
CA LEU A 355 4.50 6.82 -2.37
C LEU A 355 4.18 7.14 -3.83
N LEU A 356 3.78 6.13 -4.59
CA LEU A 356 3.25 6.33 -5.93
C LEU A 356 1.75 6.02 -5.95
N TYR A 357 1.04 6.55 -6.93
CA TYR A 357 -0.41 6.46 -7.00
C TYR A 357 -0.95 5.03 -6.83
N TYR A 358 -0.28 4.02 -7.38
CA TYR A 358 -0.68 2.62 -7.20
C TYR A 358 -0.55 2.13 -5.75
N ASP A 359 0.31 2.74 -4.93
CA ASP A 359 0.46 2.38 -3.52
C ASP A 359 -0.74 2.84 -2.66
N LEU A 360 -1.60 3.73 -3.18
CA LEU A 360 -2.86 4.12 -2.52
C LEU A 360 -3.83 2.93 -2.32
N CYS A 361 -3.51 1.73 -2.87
CA CYS A 361 -4.18 0.49 -2.50
C CYS A 361 -4.16 0.24 -0.98
N VAL A 362 -3.22 0.82 -0.24
CA VAL A 362 -3.18 0.79 1.23
C VAL A 362 -4.47 1.31 1.88
N LEU A 363 -5.24 2.16 1.19
CA LEU A 363 -6.50 2.72 1.69
C LEU A 363 -7.68 1.74 1.67
N ILE A 364 -7.57 0.60 0.97
CA ILE A 364 -8.67 -0.38 0.85
C ILE A 364 -9.19 -0.85 2.21
N PRO A 365 -8.35 -1.26 3.19
CA PRO A 365 -8.85 -1.66 4.50
C PRO A 365 -9.61 -0.55 5.21
N ALA A 366 -9.13 0.69 5.15
CA ALA A 366 -9.83 1.84 5.74
C ALA A 366 -11.19 2.06 5.07
N GLY A 367 -11.24 2.05 3.75
CA GLY A 367 -12.49 2.17 3.00
C GLY A 367 -13.51 1.08 3.36
N ALA A 368 -13.08 -0.19 3.39
CA ALA A 368 -13.93 -1.32 3.75
C ALA A 368 -14.48 -1.20 5.18
N LEU A 369 -13.62 -0.84 6.14
CA LEU A 369 -14.01 -0.66 7.54
C LEU A 369 -14.98 0.51 7.74
N LEU A 370 -14.80 1.62 7.04
CA LEU A 370 -15.69 2.78 7.08
C LEU A 370 -17.05 2.49 6.43
N LEU A 371 -17.06 1.74 5.33
CA LEU A 371 -18.30 1.32 4.66
C LEU A 371 -19.12 0.36 5.52
N ALA A 372 -18.47 -0.56 6.24
CA ALA A 372 -19.13 -1.51 7.13
C ALA A 372 -19.79 -0.84 8.35
N LYS A 373 -19.20 0.22 8.89
CA LYS A 373 -19.79 1.04 9.96
C LYS A 373 -20.97 1.89 9.47
N SER A 374 -21.75 1.39 8.51
CA SER A 374 -22.80 2.07 7.76
C SER A 374 -23.96 2.68 8.57
N GLN A 375 -24.08 2.39 9.88
CA GLN A 375 -25.00 3.13 10.75
C GLN A 375 -24.63 4.63 10.87
N HIS A 376 -23.38 5.00 10.62
CA HIS A 376 -22.93 6.38 10.57
C HIS A 376 -22.78 6.84 9.12
N LYS A 377 -23.86 7.42 8.59
CA LYS A 377 -23.93 7.97 7.22
C LYS A 377 -22.72 8.82 6.85
N ASP A 378 -22.22 9.62 7.80
CA ASP A 378 -21.09 10.52 7.60
C ASP A 378 -19.76 9.78 7.34
N LEU A 379 -19.48 8.70 8.07
CA LEU A 379 -18.25 7.92 7.89
C LEU A 379 -18.25 7.19 6.54
N ARG A 380 -19.42 6.67 6.14
CA ARG A 380 -19.60 6.07 4.82
C ARG A 380 -19.39 7.09 3.70
N GLN A 381 -19.87 8.32 3.85
CA GLN A 381 -19.66 9.38 2.87
C GLN A 381 -18.18 9.72 2.69
N ILE A 382 -17.40 9.78 3.79
CA ILE A 382 -15.95 10.01 3.72
C ILE A 382 -15.25 8.92 2.89
N ALA A 383 -15.61 7.64 3.11
CA ALA A 383 -15.05 6.53 2.33
C ALA A 383 -15.41 6.65 0.83
N ILE A 384 -16.68 6.98 0.50
CA ILE A 384 -17.14 7.15 -0.87
C ILE A 384 -16.40 8.32 -1.55
N TYR A 385 -16.28 9.48 -0.87
CA TYR A 385 -15.57 10.63 -1.41
C TYR A 385 -14.08 10.33 -1.62
N GLY A 386 -13.42 9.72 -0.64
CA GLY A 386 -12.01 9.31 -0.77
C GLY A 386 -11.81 8.37 -1.97
N TRP A 387 -12.67 7.36 -2.11
CA TRP A 387 -12.65 6.43 -3.24
C TRP A 387 -12.86 7.15 -4.58
N THR A 388 -13.87 8.04 -4.66
CA THR A 388 -14.21 8.79 -5.88
C THR A 388 -13.09 9.73 -6.28
N PHE A 389 -12.54 10.50 -5.33
CA PHE A 389 -11.47 11.45 -5.63
C PHE A 389 -10.19 10.72 -6.03
N VAL A 390 -9.75 9.70 -5.27
CA VAL A 390 -8.56 8.94 -5.64
C VAL A 390 -8.71 8.35 -7.04
N SER A 391 -9.82 7.67 -7.33
CA SER A 391 -10.03 7.09 -8.66
C SER A 391 -10.18 8.15 -9.75
N GLY A 392 -10.91 9.24 -9.50
CA GLY A 392 -11.13 10.30 -10.47
C GLY A 392 -9.88 11.09 -10.86
N PHE A 393 -8.91 11.20 -9.95
CA PHE A 393 -7.69 11.96 -10.21
C PHE A 393 -6.69 11.25 -11.13
N LEU A 394 -6.81 9.94 -11.36
CA LEU A 394 -5.90 9.23 -12.27
C LEU A 394 -5.92 9.83 -13.69
N VAL A 395 -7.11 10.10 -14.23
CA VAL A 395 -7.24 10.64 -15.60
C VAL A 395 -6.54 12.01 -15.73
N PRO A 396 -6.83 13.02 -14.89
CA PRO A 396 -6.12 14.28 -14.97
C PRO A 396 -4.61 14.16 -14.67
N MET A 397 -4.17 13.25 -13.78
CA MET A 397 -2.76 13.01 -13.53
C MET A 397 -2.03 12.50 -14.79
N LEU A 398 -2.65 11.60 -15.54
CA LEU A 398 -2.08 11.08 -16.78
C LEU A 398 -2.20 12.09 -17.94
N ALA A 399 -3.33 12.79 -18.06
CA ALA A 399 -3.56 13.78 -19.12
C ALA A 399 -2.65 15.00 -18.98
N PHE A 400 -2.29 15.38 -17.77
CA PHE A 400 -1.45 16.53 -17.45
C PHE A 400 -0.17 16.09 -16.72
N ALA A 401 0.56 15.14 -17.30
CA ALA A 401 1.73 14.51 -16.68
C ALA A 401 2.84 15.51 -16.25
N ASN A 402 2.89 16.71 -16.85
CA ASN A 402 3.82 17.77 -16.46
C ASN A 402 3.30 18.66 -15.30
N SER A 403 2.05 18.46 -14.85
CA SER A 403 1.47 19.25 -13.78
C SER A 403 1.94 18.76 -12.41
N LYS A 404 2.52 19.66 -11.62
CA LYS A 404 2.87 19.41 -10.22
C LYS A 404 1.70 19.73 -9.27
N ILE A 405 0.69 20.42 -9.77
CA ILE A 405 -0.43 20.91 -8.95
C ILE A 405 -1.49 19.81 -8.79
N ILE A 406 -1.73 18.98 -9.80
CA ILE A 406 -2.80 17.96 -9.78
C ILE A 406 -2.56 16.93 -8.66
N PRO A 407 -1.38 16.31 -8.52
CA PRO A 407 -1.12 15.42 -7.40
C PRO A 407 -1.25 16.12 -6.04
N LEU A 408 -0.79 17.37 -5.93
CA LEU A 408 -0.93 18.15 -4.70
C LEU A 408 -2.39 18.39 -4.31
N ILE A 409 -3.27 18.71 -5.29
CA ILE A 409 -4.70 18.89 -5.03
C ILE A 409 -5.30 17.60 -4.46
N LEU A 410 -4.98 16.44 -5.04
CA LEU A 410 -5.41 15.15 -4.50
C LEU A 410 -4.99 14.99 -3.05
N GLU A 411 -3.72 15.26 -2.73
CA GLU A 411 -3.19 15.11 -1.37
C GLU A 411 -3.84 16.08 -0.37
N LEU A 412 -4.12 17.30 -0.78
CA LEU A 412 -4.86 18.26 0.05
C LEU A 412 -6.29 17.79 0.32
N ILE A 413 -6.98 17.23 -0.69
CA ILE A 413 -8.30 16.63 -0.51
C ILE A 413 -8.24 15.46 0.47
N LEU A 414 -7.29 14.54 0.31
CA LEU A 414 -7.12 13.41 1.21
C LEU A 414 -6.81 13.86 2.64
N THR A 415 -5.99 14.89 2.79
CA THR A 415 -5.67 15.48 4.10
C THR A 415 -6.92 16.09 4.75
N VAL A 416 -7.72 16.83 4.01
CA VAL A 416 -9.00 17.40 4.53
C VAL A 416 -9.97 16.28 4.91
N LEU A 417 -10.15 15.27 4.06
CA LEU A 417 -11.00 14.12 4.37
C LEU A 417 -10.52 13.38 5.63
N PHE A 418 -9.22 13.24 5.81
CA PHE A 418 -8.63 12.64 7.01
C PHE A 418 -8.92 13.47 8.27
N LEU A 419 -8.74 14.79 8.23
CA LEU A 419 -9.05 15.67 9.36
C LEU A 419 -10.55 15.64 9.73
N VAL A 420 -11.42 15.61 8.72
CA VAL A 420 -12.87 15.43 8.93
C VAL A 420 -13.16 14.07 9.56
N LEU A 421 -12.51 13.01 9.09
CA LEU A 421 -12.61 11.66 9.67
C LEU A 421 -12.22 11.64 11.15
N LEU A 422 -11.08 12.21 11.50
CA LEU A 422 -10.63 12.30 12.89
C LEU A 422 -11.66 13.02 13.77
N ARG A 423 -12.15 14.17 13.32
CA ARG A 423 -13.18 14.92 14.02
C ARG A 423 -14.47 14.12 14.25
N ARG A 424 -14.90 13.34 13.25
CA ARG A 424 -16.12 12.49 13.36
C ARG A 424 -15.89 11.32 14.32
N LEU A 425 -14.73 10.68 14.27
CA LEU A 425 -14.37 9.61 15.21
C LEU A 425 -14.32 10.12 16.66
N ALA A 426 -13.76 11.32 16.89
CA ALA A 426 -13.73 11.93 18.23
C ALA A 426 -15.12 12.22 18.77
N ARG A 427 -16.01 12.82 17.96
CA ARG A 427 -17.40 13.11 18.38
C ARG A 427 -18.16 11.86 18.75
N LYS A 428 -18.00 10.79 17.96
CA LYS A 428 -18.61 9.50 18.26
C LYS A 428 -18.14 8.95 19.61
N SER A 429 -16.85 8.94 19.88
CA SER A 429 -16.29 8.46 21.14
C SER A 429 -16.78 9.28 22.35
N ALA A 430 -16.98 10.59 22.19
CA ALA A 430 -17.54 11.46 23.22
C ALA A 430 -19.02 11.17 23.49
N ALA A 431 -19.85 10.99 22.45
CA ALA A 431 -21.26 10.66 22.59
C ALA A 431 -21.46 9.32 23.34
N GLU A 432 -20.72 8.27 22.96
CA GLU A 432 -20.76 6.97 23.64
C GLU A 432 -20.31 7.06 25.11
N ALA A 433 -19.46 8.01 25.47
CA ALA A 433 -19.06 8.24 26.87
C ALA A 433 -20.15 8.93 27.68
N CYS A 434 -20.93 9.84 27.07
CA CYS A 434 -22.06 10.48 27.73
C CYS A 434 -23.22 9.51 27.98
N ASP A 435 -23.54 8.64 27.03
CA ASP A 435 -24.63 7.65 27.17
C ASP A 435 -24.32 6.67 28.29
N THR A 436 -23.10 6.18 28.42
CA THR A 436 -22.69 5.30 29.53
C THR A 436 -22.66 6.00 30.88
N ALA A 437 -22.50 7.31 30.96
CA ALA A 437 -22.52 8.07 32.19
C ALA A 437 -23.94 8.36 32.69
N ASN A 438 -24.95 8.36 31.81
CA ASN A 438 -26.35 8.57 32.16
C ASN A 438 -27.07 7.28 32.61
N ASP A 439 -26.47 6.11 32.39
CA ASP A 439 -27.02 4.80 32.83
C ASP A 439 -26.60 4.41 34.25
N TYR A 440 -25.82 5.26 34.93
CA TYR A 440 -25.44 5.13 36.36
C TYR A 440 -26.02 6.27 37.18
#